data_5ea94577f60e33e6893e8bc935931f75
#
_entry.id   5ea94577f60e33e6893e8bc935931f75
#
_cell.length_a   1.000
_cell.length_b   1.000
_cell.length_c   1.000
_cell.angle_alpha   90.00
_cell.angle_beta   90.00
_cell.angle_gamma   90.00
#
_symmetry.space_group_name_H-M   'P 1'
#
loop_
_entity.id
_entity.type
_entity.pdbx_description
1 polymer ?
#
loop_
_entity_poly.entity_id
_entity_poly.type
_entity_poly.pdbx_seq_one_letter_code
_entity_poly.pdbx_strand_id
1 'polypeptide(L)'
;MKGSSKTTTATTTKHAGQIRALTEKIKRFRDERDWLQFHNHKDMALSLVLEAAEVLEHFQWKTLDEAEQHAREHKDELADELADVAAFLFELADNLGIDLAAAVEQKLEKNARKYPIEKSKGKHTKYTRL
;
A
#
# COMPACT_ATOMS: atom_id res chain seq x y z
N MET A 1 3.67 -8.41 -36.17
CA MET A 1 4.15 -8.18 -34.80
C MET A 1 4.00 -6.73 -34.40
N LYS A 2 2.79 -6.26 -34.22
CA LYS A 2 2.51 -4.92 -33.64
C LYS A 2 1.26 -5.04 -32.79
N GLY A 3 1.41 -5.14 -31.45
CA GLY A 3 0.21 -5.20 -30.63
C GLY A 3 0.34 -5.41 -29.14
N SER A 4 1.54 -5.39 -28.53
CA SER A 4 1.68 -5.65 -27.07
C SER A 4 1.96 -4.43 -26.21
N SER A 5 2.31 -3.28 -26.79
CA SER A 5 2.78 -2.10 -26.04
C SER A 5 1.65 -1.18 -25.54
N LYS A 6 0.51 -1.15 -26.20
CA LYS A 6 -0.56 -0.17 -25.89
C LYS A 6 -1.42 -0.56 -24.68
N THR A 7 -1.61 -1.85 -24.42
CA THR A 7 -2.49 -2.33 -23.35
C THR A 7 -1.86 -2.11 -21.96
N THR A 8 -0.56 -2.34 -21.83
CA THR A 8 0.15 -2.18 -20.56
C THR A 8 0.18 -0.72 -20.10
N THR A 9 0.48 0.20 -21.03
CA THR A 9 0.56 1.64 -20.72
C THR A 9 -0.81 2.20 -20.31
N ALA A 10 -1.87 1.80 -20.98
CA ALA A 10 -3.25 2.25 -20.67
C ALA A 10 -3.71 1.76 -19.31
N THR A 11 -3.38 0.52 -18.91
CA THR A 11 -3.73 -0.07 -17.61
C THR A 11 -2.99 0.65 -16.48
N THR A 12 -1.69 0.90 -16.63
CA THR A 12 -0.86 1.62 -15.66
C THR A 12 -1.40 3.04 -15.44
N THR A 13 -1.76 3.75 -16.50
CA THR A 13 -2.34 5.10 -16.41
C THR A 13 -3.67 5.09 -15.68
N LYS A 14 -4.51 4.07 -15.88
CA LYS A 14 -5.81 3.90 -15.20
C LYS A 14 -5.62 3.72 -13.69
N HIS A 15 -4.69 2.87 -13.26
CA HIS A 15 -4.41 2.61 -11.84
C HIS A 15 -3.82 3.85 -11.15
N ALA A 16 -2.90 4.55 -11.78
CA ALA A 16 -2.37 5.82 -11.28
C ALA A 16 -3.48 6.86 -11.12
N GLY A 17 -4.43 6.92 -12.07
CA GLY A 17 -5.61 7.78 -11.99
C GLY A 17 -6.54 7.43 -10.83
N GLN A 18 -6.70 6.15 -10.50
CA GLN A 18 -7.51 5.70 -9.36
C GLN A 18 -6.89 6.12 -8.02
N ILE A 19 -5.59 5.98 -7.84
CA ILE A 19 -4.88 6.43 -6.62
C ILE A 19 -5.05 7.93 -6.46
N ARG A 20 -4.89 8.71 -7.53
CA ARG A 20 -5.08 10.16 -7.51
C ARG A 20 -6.51 10.54 -7.15
N ALA A 21 -7.50 9.90 -7.76
CA ALA A 21 -8.92 10.15 -7.49
C ALA A 21 -9.29 9.87 -6.03
N LEU A 22 -8.80 8.77 -5.46
CA LEU A 22 -9.01 8.45 -4.04
C LEU A 22 -8.29 9.44 -3.12
N THR A 23 -7.07 9.83 -3.46
CA THR A 23 -6.30 10.83 -2.72
C THR A 23 -7.06 12.15 -2.65
N GLU A 24 -7.65 12.61 -3.74
CA GLU A 24 -8.44 13.83 -3.76
C GLU A 24 -9.69 13.74 -2.86
N LYS A 25 -10.34 12.59 -2.82
CA LYS A 25 -11.48 12.35 -1.91
C LYS A 25 -11.04 12.37 -0.44
N ILE A 26 -9.91 11.76 -0.13
CA ILE A 26 -9.32 11.75 1.22
C ILE A 26 -8.98 13.18 1.65
N LYS A 27 -8.37 13.96 0.79
CA LYS A 27 -8.03 15.36 1.07
C LYS A 27 -9.28 16.20 1.32
N ARG A 28 -10.32 16.01 0.55
CA ARG A 28 -11.60 16.70 0.75
C ARG A 28 -12.22 16.36 2.10
N PHE A 29 -12.25 15.08 2.45
CA PHE A 29 -12.73 14.61 3.76
C PHE A 29 -11.96 15.29 4.91
N ARG A 30 -10.64 15.36 4.80
CA ARG A 30 -9.74 16.04 5.74
C ARG A 30 -10.05 17.53 5.82
N ASP A 31 -10.13 18.20 4.67
CA ASP A 31 -10.27 19.65 4.58
C ASP A 31 -11.63 20.15 5.08
N GLU A 32 -12.69 19.41 4.82
CA GLU A 32 -14.04 19.69 5.33
C GLU A 32 -14.10 19.71 6.86
N ARG A 33 -13.14 19.02 7.52
CA ARG A 33 -13.03 18.92 8.99
C ARG A 33 -11.91 19.79 9.57
N ASP A 34 -11.25 20.55 8.72
CA ASP A 34 -10.10 21.39 9.11
C ASP A 34 -8.99 20.59 9.82
N TRP A 35 -8.73 19.39 9.31
CA TRP A 35 -7.74 18.46 9.90
C TRP A 35 -6.34 18.59 9.32
N LEU A 36 -6.16 19.33 8.23
CA LEU A 36 -4.83 19.53 7.63
C LEU A 36 -3.81 20.07 8.66
N GLN A 37 -4.27 20.92 9.57
CA GLN A 37 -3.43 21.47 10.61
C GLN A 37 -2.79 20.42 11.54
N PHE A 38 -3.39 19.22 11.61
CA PHE A 38 -2.89 18.10 12.42
C PHE A 38 -2.11 17.07 11.58
N HIS A 39 -2.15 17.17 10.27
CA HIS A 39 -1.60 16.18 9.32
C HIS A 39 -0.18 16.54 8.87
N ASN A 40 0.72 16.83 9.84
CA ASN A 40 2.15 16.96 9.55
C ASN A 40 2.74 15.56 9.26
N HIS A 41 3.94 15.54 8.68
CA HIS A 41 4.56 14.29 8.21
C HIS A 41 4.82 13.28 9.34
N LYS A 42 5.21 13.77 10.52
CA LYS A 42 5.45 12.90 11.68
C LYS A 42 4.16 12.23 12.16
N ASP A 43 3.11 13.01 12.38
CA ASP A 43 1.84 12.49 12.90
C ASP A 43 1.11 11.63 11.87
N MET A 44 1.26 11.92 10.57
CA MET A 44 0.77 11.06 9.50
C MET A 44 1.50 9.72 9.47
N ALA A 45 2.82 9.73 9.66
CA ALA A 45 3.62 8.49 9.73
C ALA A 45 3.25 7.66 10.97
N LEU A 46 3.03 8.31 12.12
CA LEU A 46 2.52 7.66 13.33
C LEU A 46 1.16 7.00 13.09
N SER A 47 0.23 7.72 12.50
CA SER A 47 -1.10 7.20 12.18
C SER A 47 -1.04 6.00 11.24
N LEU A 48 -0.18 6.06 10.22
CA LEU A 48 0.04 4.95 9.30
C LEU A 48 0.50 3.68 10.04
N VAL A 49 1.45 3.81 10.96
CA VAL A 49 1.94 2.69 11.77
C VAL A 49 0.85 2.14 12.70
N LEU A 50 0.09 3.03 13.35
CA LEU A 50 -0.99 2.62 14.25
C LEU A 50 -2.11 1.87 13.52
N GLU A 51 -2.50 2.33 12.34
CA GLU A 51 -3.50 1.63 11.52
C GLU A 51 -2.97 0.27 11.02
N ALA A 52 -1.70 0.20 10.64
CA ALA A 52 -1.06 -1.08 10.29
C ALA A 52 -1.04 -2.05 11.50
N ALA A 53 -0.83 -1.53 12.69
CA ALA A 53 -0.89 -2.32 13.92
C ALA A 53 -2.29 -2.89 14.18
N GLU A 54 -3.35 -2.18 13.84
CA GLU A 54 -4.73 -2.68 13.95
C GLU A 54 -4.97 -3.90 13.04
N VAL A 55 -4.35 -3.94 11.86
CA VAL A 55 -4.36 -5.12 11.01
C VAL A 55 -3.69 -6.30 11.74
N LEU A 56 -2.55 -6.06 12.36
CA LEU A 56 -1.80 -7.07 13.12
C LEU A 56 -2.61 -7.61 14.31
N GLU A 57 -3.37 -6.76 15.01
CA GLU A 57 -4.21 -7.15 16.15
C GLU A 57 -5.22 -8.23 15.80
N HIS A 58 -5.70 -8.27 14.55
CA HIS A 58 -6.59 -9.32 14.08
C HIS A 58 -5.96 -10.71 14.14
N PHE A 59 -4.64 -10.80 14.06
CA PHE A 59 -3.90 -12.07 13.98
C PHE A 59 -3.08 -12.38 15.22
N GLN A 60 -2.94 -11.41 16.13
CA GLN A 60 -2.16 -11.56 17.35
C GLN A 60 -2.73 -12.70 18.22
N TRP A 61 -1.84 -13.47 18.80
CA TRP A 61 -2.15 -14.58 19.71
C TRP A 61 -2.86 -15.77 19.04
N LYS A 62 -2.91 -15.83 17.72
CA LYS A 62 -3.54 -16.90 16.94
C LYS A 62 -2.48 -17.81 16.33
N THR A 63 -2.81 -19.11 16.20
CA THR A 63 -2.04 -20.01 15.35
C THR A 63 -2.25 -19.63 13.89
N LEU A 64 -1.44 -20.19 12.98
CA LEU A 64 -1.59 -19.92 11.54
C LEU A 64 -2.98 -20.33 11.04
N ASP A 65 -3.49 -21.49 11.45
CA ASP A 65 -4.82 -21.95 11.06
C ASP A 65 -5.93 -21.04 11.59
N GLU A 66 -5.84 -20.63 12.86
CA GLU A 66 -6.77 -19.67 13.46
C GLU A 66 -6.73 -18.32 12.76
N ALA A 67 -5.54 -17.84 12.37
CA ALA A 67 -5.37 -16.58 11.65
C ALA A 67 -6.04 -16.64 10.27
N GLU A 68 -5.87 -17.73 9.53
CA GLU A 68 -6.50 -17.93 8.22
C GLU A 68 -8.02 -18.00 8.34
N GLN A 69 -8.54 -18.69 9.36
CA GLN A 69 -9.98 -18.76 9.62
C GLN A 69 -10.53 -17.37 9.97
N HIS A 70 -9.86 -16.65 10.84
CA HIS A 70 -10.23 -15.27 11.22
C HIS A 70 -10.29 -14.35 9.99
N ALA A 71 -9.31 -14.45 9.11
CA ALA A 71 -9.27 -13.65 7.87
C ALA A 71 -10.50 -13.90 6.98
N ARG A 72 -10.96 -15.14 6.89
CA ARG A 72 -12.17 -15.49 6.13
C ARG A 72 -13.45 -14.97 6.78
N GLU A 73 -13.54 -15.07 8.10
CA GLU A 73 -14.75 -14.71 8.87
C GLU A 73 -14.89 -13.20 9.09
N HIS A 74 -13.78 -12.45 9.12
CA HIS A 74 -13.75 -11.02 9.43
C HIS A 74 -13.22 -10.16 8.28
N LYS A 75 -13.53 -10.58 7.06
CA LYS A 75 -13.03 -9.92 5.84
C LYS A 75 -13.44 -8.44 5.77
N ASP A 76 -14.66 -8.12 6.18
CA ASP A 76 -15.16 -6.74 6.12
C ASP A 76 -14.44 -5.84 7.11
N GLU A 77 -14.18 -6.32 8.32
CA GLU A 77 -13.41 -5.59 9.33
C GLU A 77 -11.96 -5.38 8.86
N LEU A 78 -11.34 -6.40 8.29
CA LEU A 78 -9.99 -6.31 7.71
C LEU A 78 -9.94 -5.33 6.53
N ALA A 79 -10.99 -5.29 5.72
CA ALA A 79 -11.10 -4.33 4.62
C ALA A 79 -11.09 -2.89 5.14
N ASP A 80 -11.80 -2.61 6.23
CA ASP A 80 -11.82 -1.27 6.85
C ASP A 80 -10.44 -0.90 7.39
N GLU A 81 -9.74 -1.81 8.07
CA GLU A 81 -8.39 -1.57 8.58
C GLU A 81 -7.39 -1.31 7.45
N LEU A 82 -7.44 -2.11 6.40
CA LEU A 82 -6.57 -1.92 5.22
C LEU A 82 -6.89 -0.61 4.50
N ALA A 83 -8.17 -0.23 4.44
CA ALA A 83 -8.58 1.05 3.87
C ALA A 83 -8.02 2.24 4.66
N ASP A 84 -8.01 2.15 5.99
CA ASP A 84 -7.42 3.19 6.84
C ASP A 84 -5.90 3.31 6.62
N VAL A 85 -5.20 2.19 6.51
CA VAL A 85 -3.77 2.17 6.14
C VAL A 85 -3.55 2.87 4.81
N ALA A 86 -4.34 2.53 3.80
CA ALA A 86 -4.22 3.12 2.47
C ALA A 86 -4.52 4.62 2.48
N ALA A 87 -5.53 5.06 3.24
CA ALA A 87 -5.90 6.47 3.34
C ALA A 87 -4.74 7.32 3.88
N PHE A 88 -4.11 6.90 4.96
CA PHE A 88 -2.93 7.60 5.51
C PHE A 88 -1.73 7.52 4.58
N LEU A 89 -1.50 6.38 3.92
CA LEU A 89 -0.43 6.22 2.95
C LEU A 89 -0.59 7.16 1.76
N PHE A 90 -1.77 7.21 1.17
CA PHE A 90 -2.04 8.04 0.00
C PHE A 90 -1.92 9.52 0.32
N GLU A 91 -2.45 9.97 1.45
CA GLU A 91 -2.34 11.37 1.84
C GLU A 91 -0.90 11.74 2.19
N LEU A 92 -0.17 10.90 2.92
CA LEU A 92 1.22 11.17 3.27
C LEU A 92 2.11 11.28 2.02
N ALA A 93 1.94 10.37 1.05
CA ALA A 93 2.65 10.43 -0.22
C ALA A 93 2.35 11.76 -0.96
N ASP A 94 1.08 12.15 -1.01
CA ASP A 94 0.66 13.40 -1.64
C ASP A 94 1.25 14.62 -0.93
N ASN A 95 1.20 14.65 0.39
CA ASN A 95 1.76 15.75 1.20
C ASN A 95 3.27 15.88 1.02
N LEU A 96 3.97 14.79 0.70
CA LEU A 96 5.40 14.77 0.39
C LEU A 96 5.70 15.05 -1.08
N GLY A 97 4.69 15.21 -1.92
CA GLY A 97 4.88 15.41 -3.37
C GLY A 97 5.36 14.15 -4.08
N ILE A 98 5.06 12.97 -3.55
CA ILE A 98 5.46 11.69 -4.12
C ILE A 98 4.32 11.11 -4.96
N ASP A 99 4.60 10.80 -6.24
CA ASP A 99 3.73 9.98 -7.08
C ASP A 99 3.90 8.52 -6.64
N LEU A 100 2.95 8.04 -5.84
CA LEU A 100 3.05 6.72 -5.22
C LEU A 100 3.03 5.58 -6.24
N ALA A 101 2.22 5.69 -7.29
CA ALA A 101 2.17 4.67 -8.34
C ALA A 101 3.52 4.53 -9.03
N ALA A 102 4.14 5.65 -9.42
CA ALA A 102 5.47 5.65 -10.01
C ALA A 102 6.54 5.14 -9.04
N ALA A 103 6.44 5.53 -7.76
CA ALA A 103 7.38 5.08 -6.74
C ALA A 103 7.33 3.55 -6.55
N VAL A 104 6.13 2.95 -6.55
CA VAL A 104 5.96 1.50 -6.46
C VAL A 104 6.56 0.80 -7.68
N GLU A 105 6.28 1.28 -8.90
CA GLU A 105 6.83 0.70 -10.11
C GLU A 105 8.36 0.72 -10.11
N GLN A 106 8.96 1.86 -9.77
CA GLN A 106 10.41 2.01 -9.68
C GLN A 106 11.01 1.12 -8.59
N LYS A 107 10.31 0.97 -7.47
CA LYS A 107 10.77 0.10 -6.38
C LYS A 107 10.72 -1.37 -6.78
N LEU A 108 9.71 -1.80 -7.51
CA LEU A 108 9.62 -3.16 -8.05
C LEU A 108 10.78 -3.47 -8.99
N GLU A 109 11.19 -2.54 -9.84
CA GLU A 109 12.37 -2.69 -10.69
C GLU A 109 13.66 -2.86 -9.88
N LYS A 110 13.84 -2.03 -8.84
CA LYS A 110 14.97 -2.15 -7.92
C LYS A 110 14.97 -3.51 -7.21
N ASN A 111 13.81 -3.96 -6.77
CA ASN A 111 13.66 -5.24 -6.09
C ASN A 111 13.93 -6.42 -7.04
N ALA A 112 13.51 -6.32 -8.29
CA ALA A 112 13.80 -7.34 -9.31
C ALA A 112 15.32 -7.52 -9.52
N ARG A 113 16.08 -6.44 -9.44
CA ARG A 113 17.55 -6.51 -9.51
C ARG A 113 18.16 -7.15 -8.27
N LYS A 114 17.61 -6.88 -7.07
CA LYS A 114 18.08 -7.48 -5.80
C LYS A 114 17.70 -8.95 -5.68
N TYR A 115 16.59 -9.34 -6.26
CA TYR A 115 16.01 -10.69 -6.20
C TYR A 115 15.85 -11.28 -7.60
N PRO A 116 16.95 -11.64 -8.30
CA PRO A 116 16.84 -12.31 -9.59
C PRO A 116 16.03 -13.60 -9.48
N ILE A 117 15.19 -13.88 -10.45
CA ILE A 117 14.27 -15.03 -10.43
C ILE A 117 15.04 -16.34 -10.17
N GLU A 118 16.18 -16.54 -10.85
CA GLU A 118 16.98 -17.77 -10.76
C GLU A 118 17.48 -18.04 -9.34
N LYS A 119 17.72 -16.99 -8.55
CA LYS A 119 18.24 -17.09 -7.19
C LYS A 119 17.16 -17.05 -6.11
N SER A 120 16.00 -16.49 -6.43
CA SER A 120 14.98 -16.12 -5.45
C SER A 120 13.76 -17.03 -5.47
N LYS A 121 13.47 -17.69 -6.59
CA LYS A 121 12.26 -18.48 -6.77
C LYS A 121 12.17 -19.59 -5.72
N GLY A 122 11.05 -19.63 -5.01
CA GLY A 122 10.81 -20.64 -3.98
C GLY A 122 11.56 -20.42 -2.66
N LYS A 123 12.22 -19.28 -2.48
CA LYS A 123 13.00 -18.94 -1.29
C LYS A 123 12.59 -17.60 -0.72
N HIS A 124 12.67 -17.44 0.60
CA HIS A 124 12.48 -16.14 1.28
C HIS A 124 13.80 -15.55 1.77
N THR A 125 14.93 -16.03 1.25
CA THR A 125 16.26 -15.57 1.63
C THR A 125 16.47 -14.11 1.26
N LYS A 126 16.97 -13.29 2.20
CA LYS A 126 17.27 -11.88 1.95
C LYS A 126 18.34 -11.73 0.87
N TYR A 127 18.20 -10.72 0.01
CA TYR A 127 19.11 -10.50 -1.13
C TYR A 127 20.58 -10.45 -0.77
N THR A 128 20.91 -10.01 0.44
CA THR A 128 22.31 -9.97 0.95
C THR A 128 22.91 -11.35 1.17
N ARG A 129 22.10 -12.41 1.10
CA ARG A 129 22.53 -13.81 1.33
C ARG A 129 22.26 -14.70 0.11
N LEU A 130 21.83 -14.12 -0.98
CA LEU A 130 21.61 -14.86 -2.24
C LEU A 130 22.90 -15.15 -2.98
#